data_3c5ec1cf6b63232ed11d54ffefdca745
#
_entry.id   3c5ec1cf6b63232ed11d54ffefdca745
#
_cell.length_a   1.000
_cell.length_b   1.000
_cell.length_c   1.000
_cell.angle_alpha   90.00
_cell.angle_beta   90.00
_cell.angle_gamma   90.00
#
_symmetry.space_group_name_H-M   'P 1'
#
loop_
_entity.id
_entity.type
_entity.pdbx_description
1 polymer ?
#
loop_
_entity_poly.entity_id
_entity_poly.type
_entity_poly.pdbx_seq_one_letter_code
_entity_poly.pdbx_strand_id
1 'polypeptide(L)'
;MSLTIFWFLPTHGDGHYLGTAEGARAVDHGYLQQVAQAADRLGFGGVLIPTGRSCEDSWLVAASLIPVTQRLKFLVALRPGIISPTVAARQAATLDRLSGGRALFNLVTGGDPEELAGDGLFLSHEERYQASVEFTRIWRRVLEGETVDYDGQHISVKGAKLLYPPIQQPRPPLYFGGSSEAAQDLAAEQVEMVLTWGEPPAAVAEKIEQVRAKAAKLGRTVRFGIRLHVIVRETNEEAWKAADKLISHLDDDTIARAQASLARFDSVGQQRMAALHGGSRDNLEVCPNLWAGVGLVRGGAGTALVGDGPTVAARVKEYADLGIDTFIFSGYPHLEESYRVAELLFPHLDIERPELPKSAGYVSPFGEMVANDILPKAASQS
;
A
#
# COMPACT_ATOMS: atom_id res chain seq x y z
N MET A 1 8.38 -2.58 -19.32
CA MET A 1 7.72 -3.45 -18.32
C MET A 1 6.52 -2.70 -17.83
N SER A 2 5.31 -3.22 -18.03
CA SER A 2 4.10 -2.54 -17.60
C SER A 2 4.03 -2.51 -16.07
N LEU A 3 3.69 -1.36 -15.49
CA LEU A 3 3.65 -1.12 -14.05
C LEU A 3 2.24 -1.38 -13.50
N THR A 4 2.16 -1.90 -12.29
CA THR A 4 0.91 -2.02 -11.56
C THR A 4 0.82 -0.89 -10.53
N ILE A 5 -0.21 -0.06 -10.61
CA ILE A 5 -0.40 1.06 -9.68
C ILE A 5 -1.57 0.76 -8.74
N PHE A 6 -1.31 0.78 -7.44
CA PHE A 6 -2.31 0.67 -6.39
C PHE A 6 -2.56 2.04 -5.76
N TRP A 7 -3.75 2.21 -5.20
CA TRP A 7 -4.08 3.34 -4.37
C TRP A 7 -4.12 2.96 -2.89
N PHE A 8 -4.17 3.92 -2.01
CA PHE A 8 -4.30 3.70 -0.57
C PHE A 8 -5.70 4.04 -0.10
N LEU A 9 -6.30 3.21 0.76
CA LEU A 9 -7.61 3.45 1.35
C LEU A 9 -7.45 4.07 2.74
N PRO A 10 -7.94 5.31 2.98
CA PRO A 10 -7.61 6.07 4.19
C PRO A 10 -8.53 5.69 5.39
N THR A 11 -8.46 4.45 5.87
CA THR A 11 -9.30 3.97 6.99
C THR A 11 -8.97 4.59 8.35
N HIS A 12 -7.92 5.43 8.41
CA HIS A 12 -7.46 6.12 9.62
C HIS A 12 -7.78 7.62 9.65
N GLY A 13 -8.42 8.15 8.61
CA GLY A 13 -8.73 9.56 8.46
C GLY A 13 -8.20 10.17 7.17
N ASP A 14 -8.76 11.31 6.79
CA ASP A 14 -8.38 12.08 5.60
C ASP A 14 -8.58 13.57 5.83
N GLY A 15 -7.96 14.42 5.00
CA GLY A 15 -8.10 15.86 5.11
C GLY A 15 -7.20 16.62 4.15
N HIS A 16 -7.36 17.93 4.16
CA HIS A 16 -6.61 18.85 3.29
C HIS A 16 -5.26 19.28 3.86
N TYR A 17 -5.07 19.14 5.18
CA TYR A 17 -3.86 19.54 5.90
C TYR A 17 -3.43 18.44 6.86
N LEU A 18 -2.14 18.18 6.93
CA LEU A 18 -1.59 17.19 7.85
C LEU A 18 -1.49 17.75 9.28
N GLY A 19 -1.66 16.86 10.26
CA GLY A 19 -1.43 17.17 11.68
C GLY A 19 -2.44 18.11 12.34
N THR A 20 -3.57 18.37 11.68
CA THR A 20 -4.62 19.28 12.19
C THR A 20 -6.01 18.71 11.91
N ALA A 21 -7.00 19.15 12.70
CA ALA A 21 -8.43 18.90 12.43
C ALA A 21 -9.00 19.87 11.38
N GLU A 22 -8.27 20.94 11.02
CA GLU A 22 -8.73 21.86 9.99
C GLU A 22 -8.75 21.18 8.62
N GLY A 23 -9.84 21.33 7.88
CA GLY A 23 -10.03 20.65 6.60
C GLY A 23 -10.10 19.12 6.71
N ALA A 24 -10.25 18.58 7.92
CA ALA A 24 -10.46 17.14 8.12
C ALA A 24 -11.76 16.69 7.46
N ARG A 25 -11.74 15.47 6.96
CA ARG A 25 -12.90 14.82 6.33
C ARG A 25 -13.33 13.63 7.19
N ALA A 26 -14.63 13.51 7.40
CA ALA A 26 -15.17 12.29 8.01
C ALA A 26 -14.87 11.08 7.10
N VAL A 27 -14.30 10.06 7.68
CA VAL A 27 -14.02 8.81 6.99
C VAL A 27 -15.03 7.79 7.48
N ASP A 28 -16.13 7.68 6.76
CA ASP A 28 -17.18 6.70 6.94
C ASP A 28 -17.18 5.69 5.78
N HIS A 29 -18.07 4.70 5.86
CA HIS A 29 -18.19 3.69 4.81
C HIS A 29 -18.51 4.30 3.44
N GLY A 30 -19.36 5.35 3.40
CA GLY A 30 -19.71 6.03 2.15
C GLY A 30 -18.50 6.68 1.48
N TYR A 31 -17.63 7.31 2.27
CA TYR A 31 -16.39 7.90 1.76
C TYR A 31 -15.39 6.83 1.28
N LEU A 32 -15.20 5.76 2.05
CA LEU A 32 -14.33 4.65 1.64
C LEU A 32 -14.83 4.01 0.34
N GLN A 33 -16.15 3.88 0.18
CA GLN A 33 -16.76 3.41 -1.06
C GLN A 33 -16.48 4.34 -2.24
N GLN A 34 -16.57 5.66 -2.07
CA GLN A 34 -16.23 6.63 -3.13
C GLN A 34 -14.78 6.50 -3.57
N VAL A 35 -13.82 6.40 -2.63
CA VAL A 35 -12.40 6.21 -2.94
C VAL A 35 -12.16 4.91 -3.68
N ALA A 36 -12.74 3.80 -3.23
CA ALA A 36 -12.59 2.49 -3.87
C ALA A 36 -13.18 2.47 -5.28
N GLN A 37 -14.38 3.05 -5.47
CA GLN A 37 -15.03 3.13 -6.78
C GLN A 37 -14.27 4.05 -7.74
N ALA A 38 -13.73 5.18 -7.25
CA ALA A 38 -12.86 6.05 -8.04
C ALA A 38 -11.62 5.29 -8.50
N ALA A 39 -10.91 4.62 -7.59
CA ALA A 39 -9.74 3.82 -7.93
C ALA A 39 -10.06 2.72 -8.96
N ASP A 40 -11.19 2.01 -8.79
CA ASP A 40 -11.65 0.97 -9.71
C ASP A 40 -11.92 1.54 -11.12
N ARG A 41 -12.57 2.69 -11.22
CA ARG A 41 -12.94 3.34 -12.49
C ARG A 41 -11.75 3.98 -13.21
N LEU A 42 -10.84 4.58 -12.45
CA LEU A 42 -9.68 5.29 -12.97
C LEU A 42 -8.56 4.37 -13.48
N GLY A 43 -8.64 3.06 -13.19
CA GLY A 43 -7.68 2.08 -13.71
C GLY A 43 -6.54 1.76 -12.76
N PHE A 44 -6.69 2.03 -11.45
CA PHE A 44 -5.78 1.47 -10.45
C PHE A 44 -5.95 -0.05 -10.38
N GLY A 45 -4.84 -0.77 -10.22
CA GLY A 45 -4.84 -2.23 -10.14
C GLY A 45 -5.38 -2.77 -8.81
N GLY A 46 -5.37 -1.96 -7.76
CA GLY A 46 -5.86 -2.33 -6.44
C GLY A 46 -5.78 -1.22 -5.41
N VAL A 47 -6.20 -1.52 -4.18
CA VAL A 47 -6.05 -0.65 -3.01
C VAL A 47 -5.34 -1.38 -1.88
N LEU A 48 -4.44 -0.68 -1.19
CA LEU A 48 -3.89 -1.11 0.09
C LEU A 48 -4.86 -0.68 1.20
N ILE A 49 -5.26 -1.63 2.05
CA ILE A 49 -6.07 -1.37 3.24
C ILE A 49 -5.19 -1.60 4.47
N PRO A 50 -4.86 -0.54 5.23
CA PRO A 50 -3.96 -0.63 6.38
C PRO A 50 -4.64 -1.31 7.59
N THR A 51 -3.83 -1.62 8.60
CA THR A 51 -4.28 -2.07 9.92
C THR A 51 -3.57 -1.30 11.01
N GLY A 52 -4.17 -1.21 12.17
CA GLY A 52 -3.65 -0.59 13.37
C GLY A 52 -4.78 -0.07 14.25
N ARG A 53 -4.47 0.28 15.50
CA ARG A 53 -5.47 0.79 16.47
C ARG A 53 -6.16 2.09 16.02
N SER A 54 -5.60 2.79 15.05
CA SER A 54 -6.16 4.01 14.45
C SER A 54 -6.87 3.76 13.13
N CYS A 55 -6.99 2.51 12.70
CA CYS A 55 -7.61 2.12 11.43
C CYS A 55 -8.88 1.31 11.68
N GLU A 56 -9.81 1.36 10.73
CA GLU A 56 -10.88 0.36 10.66
C GLU A 56 -10.29 -1.02 10.32
N ASP A 57 -11.02 -2.09 10.68
CA ASP A 57 -10.59 -3.46 10.38
C ASP A 57 -10.46 -3.69 8.87
N SER A 58 -9.27 -4.08 8.43
CA SER A 58 -8.93 -4.21 7.01
C SER A 58 -9.73 -5.28 6.26
N TRP A 59 -10.11 -6.39 6.94
CA TRP A 59 -10.85 -7.50 6.34
C TRP A 59 -12.32 -7.17 6.17
N LEU A 60 -12.92 -6.53 7.18
CA LEU A 60 -14.32 -6.10 7.13
C LEU A 60 -14.50 -4.98 6.11
N VAL A 61 -13.57 -4.01 6.05
CA VAL A 61 -13.59 -2.96 5.02
C VAL A 61 -13.46 -3.57 3.63
N ALA A 62 -12.50 -4.48 3.38
CA ALA A 62 -12.38 -5.15 2.09
C ALA A 62 -13.67 -5.88 1.71
N ALA A 63 -14.25 -6.67 2.62
CA ALA A 63 -15.48 -7.41 2.38
C ALA A 63 -16.65 -6.50 2.02
N SER A 64 -16.76 -5.32 2.66
CA SER A 64 -17.83 -4.34 2.40
C SER A 64 -17.71 -3.66 1.02
N LEU A 65 -16.50 -3.60 0.45
CA LEU A 65 -16.22 -2.92 -0.82
C LEU A 65 -16.24 -3.87 -2.04
N ILE A 66 -16.19 -5.17 -1.83
CA ILE A 66 -16.28 -6.18 -2.91
C ILE A 66 -17.51 -5.97 -3.79
N PRO A 67 -18.74 -5.83 -3.26
CA PRO A 67 -19.96 -5.75 -4.07
C PRO A 67 -20.10 -4.44 -4.86
N VAL A 68 -19.34 -3.41 -4.51
CA VAL A 68 -19.42 -2.08 -5.13
C VAL A 68 -18.26 -1.77 -6.08
N THR A 69 -17.37 -2.74 -6.31
CA THR A 69 -16.22 -2.65 -7.22
C THR A 69 -16.17 -3.86 -8.15
N GLN A 70 -15.52 -3.75 -9.31
CA GLN A 70 -15.54 -4.79 -10.34
C GLN A 70 -14.18 -5.43 -10.59
N ARG A 71 -13.09 -4.65 -10.60
CA ARG A 71 -11.74 -5.08 -10.98
C ARG A 71 -10.72 -4.88 -9.88
N LEU A 72 -10.98 -3.91 -9.01
CA LEU A 72 -10.08 -3.46 -7.98
C LEU A 72 -9.65 -4.62 -7.09
N LYS A 73 -8.35 -4.87 -6.99
CA LYS A 73 -7.77 -5.84 -6.06
C LYS A 73 -7.66 -5.20 -4.67
N PHE A 74 -7.78 -6.03 -3.65
CA PHE A 74 -7.71 -5.61 -2.24
C PHE A 74 -6.45 -6.18 -1.60
N LEU A 75 -5.46 -5.33 -1.33
CA LEU A 75 -4.27 -5.69 -0.57
C LEU A 75 -4.57 -5.48 0.92
N VAL A 76 -5.03 -6.55 1.56
CA VAL A 76 -5.56 -6.55 2.92
C VAL A 76 -4.44 -6.82 3.91
N ALA A 77 -4.33 -5.98 4.94
CA ALA A 77 -3.37 -6.21 6.00
C ALA A 77 -3.71 -7.46 6.80
N LEU A 78 -2.70 -8.31 7.01
CA LEU A 78 -2.75 -9.56 7.78
C LEU A 78 -1.74 -9.48 8.90
N ARG A 79 -2.20 -9.51 10.17
CA ARG A 79 -1.33 -9.42 11.34
C ARG A 79 -1.19 -10.77 12.03
N PRO A 80 -0.03 -11.46 11.91
CA PRO A 80 0.27 -12.65 12.72
C PRO A 80 0.26 -12.33 14.21
N GLY A 81 -0.07 -13.32 15.02
CA GLY A 81 -0.07 -13.20 16.47
C GLY A 81 -1.40 -12.78 17.09
N ILE A 82 -2.26 -12.06 16.37
CA ILE A 82 -3.62 -11.70 16.83
C ILE A 82 -4.70 -12.65 16.34
N ILE A 83 -4.38 -13.50 15.37
CA ILE A 83 -5.28 -14.51 14.80
C ILE A 83 -4.51 -15.79 14.52
N SER A 84 -5.15 -16.96 14.65
CA SER A 84 -4.50 -18.21 14.27
C SER A 84 -4.33 -18.35 12.76
N PRO A 85 -3.26 -19.01 12.28
CA PRO A 85 -2.99 -19.13 10.85
C PRO A 85 -4.10 -19.88 10.09
N THR A 86 -4.73 -20.89 10.72
CA THR A 86 -5.82 -21.66 10.10
C THR A 86 -7.09 -20.84 9.95
N VAL A 87 -7.42 -20.01 10.96
CA VAL A 87 -8.57 -19.09 10.87
C VAL A 87 -8.32 -18.03 9.80
N ALA A 88 -7.12 -17.42 9.79
CA ALA A 88 -6.73 -16.45 8.77
C ALA A 88 -6.76 -17.05 7.35
N ALA A 89 -6.31 -18.31 7.17
CA ALA A 89 -6.38 -19.01 5.89
C ALA A 89 -7.84 -19.20 5.43
N ARG A 90 -8.74 -19.53 6.35
CA ARG A 90 -10.18 -19.67 6.06
C ARG A 90 -10.81 -18.35 5.64
N GLN A 91 -10.49 -17.28 6.35
CA GLN A 91 -10.95 -15.93 6.01
C GLN A 91 -10.39 -15.50 4.64
N ALA A 92 -9.09 -15.73 4.39
CA ALA A 92 -8.43 -15.42 3.12
C ALA A 92 -9.08 -16.13 1.94
N ALA A 93 -9.31 -17.43 2.05
CA ALA A 93 -9.99 -18.22 1.01
C ALA A 93 -11.43 -17.75 0.78
N THR A 94 -12.13 -17.34 1.85
CA THR A 94 -13.50 -16.80 1.74
C THR A 94 -13.48 -15.45 1.03
N LEU A 95 -12.61 -14.54 1.42
CA LEU A 95 -12.48 -13.21 0.80
C LEU A 95 -12.11 -13.33 -0.68
N ASP A 96 -11.22 -14.27 -1.00
CA ASP A 96 -10.80 -14.56 -2.37
C ASP A 96 -11.98 -15.04 -3.23
N ARG A 97 -12.79 -15.97 -2.74
CA ARG A 97 -13.99 -16.42 -3.44
C ARG A 97 -15.04 -15.32 -3.58
N LEU A 98 -15.33 -14.56 -2.52
CA LEU A 98 -16.30 -13.47 -2.57
C LEU A 98 -15.89 -12.37 -3.55
N SER A 99 -14.60 -12.10 -3.65
CA SER A 99 -14.06 -11.08 -4.56
C SER A 99 -13.84 -11.56 -6.00
N GLY A 100 -14.02 -12.86 -6.28
CA GLY A 100 -13.72 -13.42 -7.61
C GLY A 100 -12.22 -13.41 -7.92
N GLY A 101 -11.36 -13.70 -6.92
CA GLY A 101 -9.90 -13.77 -7.12
C GLY A 101 -9.20 -12.41 -7.02
N ARG A 102 -9.78 -11.44 -6.33
CA ARG A 102 -9.21 -10.08 -6.18
C ARG A 102 -8.54 -9.84 -4.82
N ALA A 103 -8.45 -10.85 -3.96
CA ALA A 103 -7.82 -10.73 -2.65
C ALA A 103 -6.29 -10.89 -2.75
N LEU A 104 -5.56 -9.98 -2.09
CA LEU A 104 -4.12 -10.01 -1.87
C LEU A 104 -3.88 -9.74 -0.39
N PHE A 105 -2.79 -10.25 0.17
CA PHE A 105 -2.53 -10.08 1.60
C PHE A 105 -1.18 -9.42 1.85
N ASN A 106 -1.16 -8.45 2.76
CA ASN A 106 0.05 -7.78 3.22
C ASN A 106 0.33 -8.17 4.67
N LEU A 107 1.37 -8.94 4.88
CA LEU A 107 1.80 -9.34 6.22
C LEU A 107 2.32 -8.12 6.99
N VAL A 108 1.84 -7.93 8.22
CA VAL A 108 2.22 -6.81 9.08
C VAL A 108 2.60 -7.35 10.46
N THR A 109 3.90 -7.36 10.77
CA THR A 109 4.41 -7.84 12.06
C THR A 109 4.15 -6.88 13.22
N GLY A 110 3.83 -5.60 12.90
CA GLY A 110 3.71 -4.52 13.88
C GLY A 110 5.06 -3.95 14.30
N GLY A 111 5.07 -2.74 14.82
CA GLY A 111 6.28 -2.05 15.26
C GLY A 111 6.03 -1.06 16.40
N ASP A 112 4.77 -0.86 16.82
CA ASP A 112 4.42 -0.06 18.00
C ASP A 112 4.20 -0.99 19.20
N PRO A 113 5.11 -0.99 20.21
CA PRO A 113 4.98 -1.88 21.36
C PRO A 113 3.71 -1.64 22.18
N GLU A 114 3.24 -0.39 22.27
CA GLU A 114 2.00 -0.07 23.01
C GLU A 114 0.76 -0.63 22.30
N GLU A 115 0.71 -0.52 20.97
CA GLU A 115 -0.37 -1.08 20.17
C GLU A 115 -0.38 -2.61 20.29
N LEU A 116 0.78 -3.24 20.13
CA LEU A 116 0.91 -4.70 20.22
C LEU A 116 0.49 -5.25 21.59
N ALA A 117 0.90 -4.58 22.67
CA ALA A 117 0.48 -4.95 24.02
C ALA A 117 -1.03 -4.77 24.22
N GLY A 118 -1.62 -3.73 23.65
CA GLY A 118 -3.07 -3.49 23.62
C GLY A 118 -3.85 -4.59 22.88
N ASP A 119 -3.26 -5.16 21.85
CA ASP A 119 -3.80 -6.29 21.08
C ASP A 119 -3.50 -7.67 21.74
N GLY A 120 -2.84 -7.69 22.91
CA GLY A 120 -2.51 -8.91 23.64
C GLY A 120 -1.23 -9.60 23.13
N LEU A 121 -0.40 -8.94 22.35
CA LEU A 121 0.84 -9.47 21.80
C LEU A 121 2.06 -8.92 22.55
N PHE A 122 2.72 -9.79 23.33
CA PHE A 122 3.83 -9.42 24.20
C PHE A 122 5.20 -9.97 23.74
N LEU A 123 5.27 -10.47 22.51
CA LEU A 123 6.50 -11.00 21.93
C LEU A 123 7.50 -9.87 21.65
N SER A 124 8.78 -10.14 21.88
CA SER A 124 9.87 -9.27 21.44
C SER A 124 9.91 -9.10 19.91
N HIS A 125 10.67 -8.15 19.42
CA HIS A 125 10.83 -7.94 17.98
C HIS A 125 11.24 -9.23 17.25
N GLU A 126 12.25 -9.94 17.75
CA GLU A 126 12.74 -11.18 17.15
C GLU A 126 11.71 -12.31 17.19
N GLU A 127 11.08 -12.52 18.35
CA GLU A 127 10.03 -13.53 18.51
C GLU A 127 8.84 -13.27 17.59
N ARG A 128 8.47 -12.01 17.36
CA ARG A 128 7.39 -11.68 16.39
C ARG A 128 7.73 -12.11 14.98
N TYR A 129 8.99 -11.96 14.55
CA TYR A 129 9.41 -12.46 13.24
C TYR A 129 9.44 -13.97 13.17
N GLN A 130 9.93 -14.66 14.21
CA GLN A 130 9.90 -16.12 14.29
C GLN A 130 8.45 -16.64 14.25
N ALA A 131 7.56 -16.08 15.05
CA ALA A 131 6.14 -16.42 15.04
C ALA A 131 5.49 -16.12 13.68
N SER A 132 5.88 -15.03 13.01
CA SER A 132 5.38 -14.69 11.68
C SER A 132 5.84 -15.68 10.59
N VAL A 133 7.05 -16.21 10.69
CA VAL A 133 7.53 -17.28 9.80
C VAL A 133 6.72 -18.56 10.00
N GLU A 134 6.51 -19.00 11.25
CA GLU A 134 5.68 -20.18 11.56
C GLU A 134 4.24 -19.99 11.08
N PHE A 135 3.65 -18.83 11.37
CA PHE A 135 2.32 -18.45 10.92
C PHE A 135 2.19 -18.57 9.39
N THR A 136 3.14 -17.96 8.67
CA THR A 136 3.08 -17.89 7.22
C THR A 136 3.28 -19.27 6.58
N ARG A 137 4.16 -20.11 7.13
CA ARG A 137 4.34 -21.50 6.66
C ARG A 137 3.04 -22.31 6.78
N ILE A 138 2.36 -22.23 7.92
CA ILE A 138 1.08 -22.92 8.15
C ILE A 138 0.01 -22.35 7.21
N TRP A 139 -0.14 -21.02 7.16
CA TRP A 139 -1.13 -20.31 6.37
C TRP A 139 -1.03 -20.66 4.88
N ARG A 140 0.18 -20.67 4.32
CA ARG A 140 0.43 -21.04 2.92
C ARG A 140 0.05 -22.47 2.63
N ARG A 141 0.57 -23.42 3.41
CA ARG A 141 0.32 -24.86 3.20
C ARG A 141 -1.17 -25.20 3.28
N VAL A 142 -1.88 -24.61 4.24
CA VAL A 142 -3.32 -24.80 4.39
C VAL A 142 -4.09 -24.22 3.18
N LEU A 143 -3.71 -23.04 2.67
CA LEU A 143 -4.31 -22.46 1.46
C LEU A 143 -3.99 -23.25 0.18
N GLU A 144 -2.85 -23.91 0.11
CA GLU A 144 -2.41 -24.77 -0.98
C GLU A 144 -3.07 -26.16 -0.93
N GLY A 145 -3.96 -26.41 0.04
CA GLY A 145 -4.79 -27.61 0.14
C GLY A 145 -4.21 -28.72 1.01
N GLU A 146 -3.11 -28.48 1.72
CA GLU A 146 -2.55 -29.46 2.63
C GLU A 146 -3.38 -29.61 3.91
N THR A 147 -3.33 -30.80 4.52
CA THR A 147 -3.68 -31.02 5.92
C THR A 147 -2.39 -30.89 6.74
N VAL A 148 -2.32 -29.90 7.60
CA VAL A 148 -1.08 -29.51 8.28
C VAL A 148 -1.11 -29.90 9.75
N ASP A 149 -0.14 -30.70 10.16
CA ASP A 149 0.33 -30.83 11.54
C ASP A 149 1.62 -30.03 11.65
N TYR A 150 1.68 -29.15 12.65
CA TYR A 150 2.85 -28.29 12.90
C TYR A 150 3.02 -28.09 14.39
N ASP A 151 4.22 -28.33 14.88
CA ASP A 151 4.61 -28.12 16.28
C ASP A 151 5.85 -27.23 16.31
N GLY A 152 5.60 -25.89 16.35
CA GLY A 152 6.64 -24.86 16.35
C GLY A 152 6.93 -24.34 17.75
N GLN A 153 7.81 -23.34 17.79
CA GLN A 153 8.16 -22.66 19.04
C GLN A 153 7.02 -21.75 19.53
N HIS A 154 6.31 -21.12 18.59
CA HIS A 154 5.28 -20.11 18.87
C HIS A 154 3.87 -20.60 18.50
N ILE A 155 3.75 -21.49 17.51
CA ILE A 155 2.46 -21.92 16.99
C ILE A 155 2.42 -23.43 16.83
N SER A 156 1.38 -24.07 17.38
CA SER A 156 1.10 -25.47 17.16
C SER A 156 -0.31 -25.65 16.59
N VAL A 157 -0.44 -26.47 15.55
CA VAL A 157 -1.74 -26.85 14.96
C VAL A 157 -1.74 -28.34 14.65
N LYS A 158 -2.93 -28.97 14.73
CA LYS A 158 -3.11 -30.38 14.40
C LYS A 158 -4.29 -30.56 13.47
N GLY A 159 -4.07 -31.22 12.34
CA GLY A 159 -5.10 -31.47 11.34
C GLY A 159 -5.67 -30.18 10.71
N ALA A 160 -4.86 -29.10 10.63
CA ALA A 160 -5.28 -27.83 10.05
C ALA A 160 -5.52 -27.98 8.54
N LYS A 161 -6.72 -27.66 8.06
CA LYS A 161 -7.09 -27.79 6.65
C LYS A 161 -8.22 -26.84 6.26
N LEU A 162 -8.36 -26.61 4.97
CA LEU A 162 -9.52 -25.95 4.35
C LEU A 162 -10.39 -26.98 3.62
N LEU A 163 -11.71 -26.83 3.75
CA LEU A 163 -12.68 -27.58 2.93
C LEU A 163 -13.05 -26.82 1.66
N TYR A 164 -12.91 -25.50 1.68
CA TYR A 164 -13.25 -24.62 0.59
C TYR A 164 -12.00 -23.82 0.18
N PRO A 165 -11.29 -24.22 -0.89
CA PRO A 165 -10.04 -23.56 -1.31
C PRO A 165 -10.30 -22.16 -1.89
N PRO A 166 -9.26 -21.32 -2.00
CA PRO A 166 -9.33 -20.05 -2.72
C PRO A 166 -9.51 -20.30 -4.23
N ILE A 167 -9.93 -19.26 -4.96
CA ILE A 167 -9.98 -19.27 -6.44
C ILE A 167 -8.57 -19.16 -7.01
N GLN A 168 -7.76 -18.26 -6.45
CA GLN A 168 -6.38 -18.04 -6.90
C GLN A 168 -5.51 -19.25 -6.57
N GLN A 169 -4.73 -19.71 -7.56
CA GLN A 169 -3.86 -20.87 -7.43
C GLN A 169 -2.38 -20.45 -7.55
N PRO A 170 -1.48 -21.03 -6.75
CA PRO A 170 -1.74 -22.01 -5.68
C PRO A 170 -2.46 -21.39 -4.47
N ARG A 171 -2.46 -20.07 -4.33
CA ARG A 171 -3.11 -19.26 -3.29
C ARG A 171 -3.07 -17.77 -3.64
N PRO A 172 -3.83 -16.92 -2.94
CA PRO A 172 -3.67 -15.48 -3.07
C PRO A 172 -2.24 -15.03 -2.76
N PRO A 173 -1.67 -14.07 -3.53
CA PRO A 173 -0.30 -13.57 -3.31
C PRO A 173 -0.13 -12.91 -1.94
N LEU A 174 1.04 -13.13 -1.35
CA LEU A 174 1.45 -12.53 -0.09
C LEU A 174 2.50 -11.45 -0.34
N TYR A 175 2.26 -10.29 0.24
CA TYR A 175 3.12 -9.10 0.24
C TYR A 175 3.70 -8.91 1.64
N PHE A 176 4.87 -8.33 1.72
CA PHE A 176 5.46 -7.97 3.00
C PHE A 176 6.49 -6.87 2.84
N GLY A 177 6.52 -5.93 3.79
CA GLY A 177 7.51 -4.86 3.85
C GLY A 177 8.24 -4.82 5.18
N GLY A 178 9.56 -4.71 5.13
CA GLY A 178 10.40 -4.57 6.30
C GLY A 178 11.85 -4.29 5.93
N SER A 179 12.61 -3.68 6.86
CA SER A 179 13.98 -3.23 6.60
C SER A 179 15.03 -3.88 7.52
N SER A 180 14.62 -4.57 8.60
CA SER A 180 15.54 -5.32 9.45
C SER A 180 16.01 -6.59 8.76
N GLU A 181 17.11 -7.18 9.23
CA GLU A 181 17.63 -8.42 8.69
C GLU A 181 16.61 -9.56 8.77
N ALA A 182 15.96 -9.71 9.93
CA ALA A 182 14.87 -10.68 10.13
C ALA A 182 13.70 -10.47 9.17
N ALA A 183 13.37 -9.20 8.87
CA ALA A 183 12.34 -8.86 7.88
C ALA A 183 12.75 -9.28 6.47
N GLN A 184 13.99 -9.04 6.08
CA GLN A 184 14.50 -9.44 4.76
C GLN A 184 14.56 -10.97 4.62
N ASP A 185 14.90 -11.71 5.68
CA ASP A 185 14.90 -13.17 5.69
C ASP A 185 13.48 -13.74 5.53
N LEU A 186 12.52 -13.23 6.30
CA LEU A 186 11.10 -13.58 6.14
C LEU A 186 10.61 -13.28 4.72
N ALA A 187 10.93 -12.09 4.20
CA ALA A 187 10.55 -11.69 2.84
C ALA A 187 11.12 -12.67 1.79
N ALA A 188 12.43 -12.94 1.85
CA ALA A 188 13.09 -13.84 0.93
C ALA A 188 12.54 -15.28 0.96
N GLU A 189 12.12 -15.75 2.14
CA GLU A 189 11.62 -17.12 2.32
C GLU A 189 10.12 -17.25 1.99
N GLN A 190 9.28 -16.28 2.33
CA GLN A 190 7.85 -16.52 2.47
C GLN A 190 6.96 -15.78 1.47
N VAL A 191 7.38 -14.64 0.89
CA VAL A 191 6.45 -13.81 0.12
C VAL A 191 6.71 -13.80 -1.39
N GLU A 192 5.75 -13.35 -2.16
CA GLU A 192 5.85 -13.13 -3.61
C GLU A 192 6.25 -11.70 -3.94
N MET A 193 5.83 -10.73 -3.09
CA MET A 193 6.07 -9.31 -3.31
C MET A 193 6.71 -8.69 -2.08
N VAL A 194 7.87 -8.10 -2.25
CA VAL A 194 8.58 -7.35 -1.21
C VAL A 194 8.29 -5.87 -1.37
N LEU A 195 7.71 -5.27 -0.34
CA LEU A 195 7.40 -3.84 -0.33
C LEU A 195 8.49 -3.04 0.37
N THR A 196 8.87 -1.92 -0.23
CA THR A 196 9.71 -0.91 0.43
C THR A 196 8.96 0.41 0.54
N TRP A 197 9.44 1.31 1.39
CA TRP A 197 8.98 2.70 1.40
C TRP A 197 9.85 3.56 0.49
N GLY A 198 9.35 4.75 0.13
CA GLY A 198 10.00 5.68 -0.77
C GLY A 198 11.22 6.36 -0.17
N GLU A 199 12.28 5.60 0.04
CA GLU A 199 13.61 6.14 0.30
C GLU A 199 14.25 6.64 -1.01
N PRO A 200 15.33 7.43 -0.97
CA PRO A 200 16.09 7.77 -2.17
C PRO A 200 16.46 6.52 -3.01
N PRO A 201 16.49 6.62 -4.35
CA PRO A 201 16.70 5.46 -5.22
C PRO A 201 17.91 4.59 -4.89
N ALA A 202 19.02 5.19 -4.46
CA ALA A 202 20.23 4.44 -4.06
C ALA A 202 19.97 3.52 -2.85
N ALA A 203 19.24 4.00 -1.85
CA ALA A 203 18.89 3.22 -0.66
C ALA A 203 17.89 2.09 -0.98
N VAL A 204 16.97 2.34 -1.91
CA VAL A 204 16.04 1.32 -2.42
C VAL A 204 16.79 0.24 -3.20
N ALA A 205 17.74 0.62 -4.06
CA ALA A 205 18.58 -0.30 -4.83
C ALA A 205 19.35 -1.27 -3.91
N GLU A 206 20.00 -0.74 -2.87
CA GLU A 206 20.72 -1.56 -1.88
C GLU A 206 19.80 -2.60 -1.23
N LYS A 207 18.62 -2.20 -0.79
CA LYS A 207 17.64 -3.09 -0.17
C LYS A 207 17.16 -4.18 -1.14
N ILE A 208 16.86 -3.82 -2.39
CA ILE A 208 16.47 -4.77 -3.43
C ILE A 208 17.56 -5.83 -3.63
N GLU A 209 18.83 -5.42 -3.76
CA GLU A 209 19.94 -6.35 -3.95
C GLU A 209 20.11 -7.28 -2.75
N GLN A 210 20.01 -6.77 -1.52
CA GLN A 210 20.10 -7.58 -0.31
C GLN A 210 19.03 -8.68 -0.29
N VAL A 211 17.77 -8.33 -0.51
CA VAL A 211 16.65 -9.29 -0.49
C VAL A 211 16.74 -10.25 -1.67
N ARG A 212 17.10 -9.77 -2.86
CA ARG A 212 17.29 -10.60 -4.06
C ARG A 212 18.37 -11.66 -3.84
N ALA A 213 19.52 -11.27 -3.24
CA ALA A 213 20.59 -12.20 -2.91
C ALA A 213 20.17 -13.26 -1.88
N LYS A 214 19.37 -12.88 -0.86
CA LYS A 214 18.83 -13.83 0.12
C LYS A 214 17.84 -14.80 -0.55
N ALA A 215 16.91 -14.32 -1.37
CA ALA A 215 15.94 -15.15 -2.09
C ALA A 215 16.64 -16.13 -3.06
N ALA A 216 17.65 -15.67 -3.79
CA ALA A 216 18.42 -16.51 -4.71
C ALA A 216 19.12 -17.70 -4.01
N LYS A 217 19.64 -17.51 -2.78
CA LYS A 217 20.21 -18.61 -1.97
C LYS A 217 19.17 -19.68 -1.64
N LEU A 218 17.89 -19.32 -1.62
CA LEU A 218 16.78 -20.24 -1.37
C LEU A 218 16.14 -20.77 -2.67
N GLY A 219 16.77 -20.49 -3.82
CA GLY A 219 16.23 -20.87 -5.14
C GLY A 219 14.93 -20.13 -5.51
N ARG A 220 14.67 -18.96 -4.91
CA ARG A 220 13.43 -18.18 -5.11
C ARG A 220 13.69 -16.89 -5.87
N THR A 221 12.66 -16.45 -6.57
CA THR A 221 12.56 -15.11 -7.15
C THR A 221 11.43 -14.37 -6.45
N VAL A 222 11.65 -13.12 -6.08
CA VAL A 222 10.66 -12.22 -5.48
C VAL A 222 10.51 -10.98 -6.34
N ARG A 223 9.30 -10.42 -6.36
CA ARG A 223 9.00 -9.15 -7.01
C ARG A 223 9.11 -8.01 -6.00
N PHE A 224 9.23 -6.78 -6.49
CA PHE A 224 9.40 -5.61 -5.62
C PHE A 224 8.35 -4.55 -5.91
N GLY A 225 7.81 -3.99 -4.81
CA GLY A 225 6.91 -2.86 -4.85
C GLY A 225 7.38 -1.74 -3.92
N ILE A 226 6.87 -0.54 -4.14
CA ILE A 226 7.21 0.63 -3.36
C ILE A 226 5.96 1.41 -2.95
N ARG A 227 5.93 1.90 -1.71
CA ARG A 227 4.89 2.81 -1.24
C ARG A 227 5.40 4.24 -1.15
N LEU A 228 4.70 5.15 -1.82
CA LEU A 228 4.99 6.57 -1.91
C LEU A 228 3.69 7.38 -1.86
N HIS A 229 3.75 8.59 -1.34
CA HIS A 229 2.74 9.58 -1.65
C HIS A 229 3.07 10.25 -2.99
N VAL A 230 2.06 10.86 -3.61
CA VAL A 230 2.22 11.61 -4.88
C VAL A 230 1.45 12.92 -4.77
N ILE A 231 2.11 14.01 -5.17
CA ILE A 231 1.52 15.33 -5.32
C ILE A 231 1.79 15.76 -6.77
N VAL A 232 0.83 15.49 -7.67
CA VAL A 232 0.94 15.83 -9.08
C VAL A 232 0.00 16.98 -9.44
N ARG A 233 0.51 17.97 -10.19
CA ARG A 233 -0.26 19.12 -10.69
C ARG A 233 0.09 19.38 -12.15
N GLU A 234 -0.57 20.35 -12.75
CA GLU A 234 -0.33 20.75 -14.15
C GLU A 234 1.09 21.29 -14.34
N THR A 235 1.66 21.93 -13.32
CA THR A 235 3.04 22.45 -13.32
C THR A 235 3.81 22.05 -12.07
N ASN A 236 5.14 21.98 -12.17
CA ASN A 236 6.01 21.74 -11.03
C ASN A 236 5.81 22.78 -9.90
N GLU A 237 5.63 24.05 -10.26
CA GLU A 237 5.41 25.13 -9.29
C GLU A 237 4.12 24.91 -8.49
N GLU A 238 3.03 24.55 -9.13
CA GLU A 238 1.75 24.23 -8.45
C GLU A 238 1.86 22.99 -7.56
N ALA A 239 2.61 21.97 -8.00
CA ALA A 239 2.84 20.79 -7.19
C ALA A 239 3.60 21.11 -5.88
N TRP A 240 4.66 21.92 -5.95
CA TRP A 240 5.39 22.36 -4.77
C TRP A 240 4.56 23.26 -3.86
N LYS A 241 3.77 24.17 -4.42
CA LYS A 241 2.79 24.96 -3.62
C LYS A 241 1.77 24.07 -2.91
N ALA A 242 1.35 22.97 -3.55
CA ALA A 242 0.45 21.99 -2.91
C ALA A 242 1.14 21.22 -1.79
N ALA A 243 2.41 20.86 -1.93
CA ALA A 243 3.21 20.25 -0.86
C ALA A 243 3.37 21.20 0.35
N ASP A 244 3.73 22.45 0.12
CA ASP A 244 3.83 23.47 1.17
C ASP A 244 2.48 23.69 1.87
N LYS A 245 1.40 23.76 1.08
CA LYS A 245 0.05 23.93 1.63
C LYS A 245 -0.35 22.75 2.53
N LEU A 246 0.03 21.53 2.18
CA LEU A 246 -0.33 20.32 2.93
C LEU A 246 0.18 20.36 4.38
N ILE A 247 1.32 21.01 4.63
CA ILE A 247 1.93 21.14 5.96
C ILE A 247 1.83 22.56 6.55
N SER A 248 1.10 23.47 5.91
CA SER A 248 1.04 24.89 6.30
C SER A 248 0.42 25.14 7.69
N HIS A 249 -0.35 24.19 8.22
CA HIS A 249 -0.97 24.25 9.55
C HIS A 249 -0.20 23.46 10.62
N LEU A 250 0.96 22.88 10.26
CA LEU A 250 1.80 22.20 11.25
C LEU A 250 2.54 23.22 12.10
N ASP A 251 2.49 23.05 13.41
CA ASP A 251 3.37 23.73 14.37
C ASP A 251 4.49 22.79 14.85
N ASP A 252 5.54 23.36 15.43
CA ASP A 252 6.70 22.60 15.88
C ASP A 252 6.36 21.66 17.06
N ASP A 253 5.39 22.03 17.91
CA ASP A 253 4.94 21.18 19.02
C ASP A 253 4.24 19.95 18.51
N THR A 254 3.42 20.06 17.48
CA THR A 254 2.75 18.91 16.83
C THR A 254 3.77 17.98 16.18
N ILE A 255 4.78 18.54 15.49
CA ILE A 255 5.87 17.75 14.90
C ILE A 255 6.64 17.03 16.03
N ALA A 256 7.05 17.74 17.08
CA ALA A 256 7.80 17.15 18.19
C ALA A 256 7.05 16.02 18.88
N ARG A 257 5.74 16.16 19.14
CA ARG A 257 4.89 15.11 19.70
C ARG A 257 4.77 13.91 18.77
N ALA A 258 4.58 14.15 17.47
CA ALA A 258 4.51 13.08 16.49
C ALA A 258 5.83 12.29 16.41
N GLN A 259 6.97 12.99 16.33
CA GLN A 259 8.30 12.38 16.28
C GLN A 259 8.60 11.59 17.57
N ALA A 260 8.26 12.12 18.76
CA ALA A 260 8.40 11.41 20.03
C ALA A 260 7.58 10.10 20.05
N SER A 261 6.37 10.12 19.47
CA SER A 261 5.54 8.92 19.34
C SER A 261 6.16 7.90 18.38
N LEU A 262 6.63 8.34 17.22
CA LEU A 262 7.24 7.48 16.19
C LEU A 262 8.59 6.90 16.61
N ALA A 263 9.33 7.60 17.47
CA ALA A 263 10.61 7.13 18.02
C ALA A 263 10.48 5.90 18.93
N ARG A 264 9.26 5.61 19.45
CA ARG A 264 9.00 4.41 20.26
C ARG A 264 8.91 3.12 19.44
N PHE A 265 8.77 3.24 18.11
CA PHE A 265 8.62 2.09 17.23
C PHE A 265 9.94 1.33 17.13
N ASP A 266 9.88 0.02 17.28
CA ASP A 266 11.02 -0.88 17.08
C ASP A 266 11.23 -1.24 15.59
N SER A 267 10.85 -0.32 14.69
CA SER A 267 10.89 -0.48 13.23
C SER A 267 12.09 0.23 12.62
N VAL A 268 13.02 -0.54 12.07
CA VAL A 268 14.15 0.00 11.29
C VAL A 268 13.66 0.87 10.12
N GLY A 269 12.58 0.48 9.45
CA GLY A 269 12.00 1.28 8.37
C GLY A 269 11.51 2.64 8.86
N GLN A 270 10.86 2.71 10.03
CA GLN A 270 10.41 3.97 10.62
C GLN A 270 11.58 4.88 10.99
N GLN A 271 12.65 4.32 11.56
CA GLN A 271 13.87 5.07 11.88
C GLN A 271 14.52 5.65 10.62
N ARG A 272 14.59 4.89 9.53
CA ARG A 272 15.13 5.34 8.23
C ARG A 272 14.28 6.47 7.63
N MET A 273 12.93 6.38 7.72
CA MET A 273 12.07 7.46 7.25
C MET A 273 12.24 8.74 8.09
N ALA A 274 12.30 8.63 9.41
CA ALA A 274 12.53 9.76 10.31
C ALA A 274 13.88 10.45 10.06
N ALA A 275 14.91 9.68 9.73
CA ALA A 275 16.24 10.21 9.41
C ALA A 275 16.26 11.10 8.15
N LEU A 276 15.31 10.94 7.22
CA LEU A 276 15.25 11.73 5.99
C LEU A 276 14.96 13.22 6.25
N HIS A 277 14.13 13.53 7.25
CA HIS A 277 13.72 14.91 7.57
C HIS A 277 14.26 15.39 8.93
N GLY A 278 14.77 14.49 9.79
CA GLY A 278 15.31 14.83 11.10
C GLY A 278 14.34 15.58 12.04
N GLY A 279 13.03 15.51 11.79
CA GLY A 279 12.01 16.25 12.55
C GLY A 279 11.93 17.72 12.22
N SER A 280 12.63 18.21 11.18
CA SER A 280 12.64 19.62 10.75
C SER A 280 11.81 19.83 9.48
N ARG A 281 11.25 21.03 9.34
CA ARG A 281 10.62 21.49 8.09
C ARG A 281 11.64 22.01 7.07
N ASP A 282 12.90 22.13 7.45
CA ASP A 282 13.97 22.55 6.57
C ASP A 282 14.44 21.38 5.70
N ASN A 283 14.72 21.66 4.42
CA ASN A 283 15.30 20.69 3.47
C ASN A 283 14.48 19.38 3.33
N LEU A 284 13.17 19.51 3.18
CA LEU A 284 12.27 18.36 3.01
C LEU A 284 12.41 17.68 1.64
N GLU A 285 12.97 18.32 0.62
CA GLU A 285 13.34 17.68 -0.64
C GLU A 285 14.66 16.91 -0.43
N VAL A 286 14.56 15.60 -0.17
CA VAL A 286 15.68 14.71 0.20
C VAL A 286 16.46 14.16 -0.98
N CYS A 287 15.88 14.19 -2.15
CA CYS A 287 16.49 14.04 -3.47
C CYS A 287 15.51 14.64 -4.51
N PRO A 288 15.91 14.84 -5.77
CA PRO A 288 15.08 15.53 -6.74
C PRO A 288 13.63 15.03 -6.78
N ASN A 289 12.68 15.92 -6.50
CA ASN A 289 11.23 15.65 -6.46
C ASN A 289 10.76 14.61 -5.43
N LEU A 290 11.61 14.19 -4.50
CA LEU A 290 11.26 13.34 -3.36
C LEU A 290 11.20 14.18 -2.08
N TRP A 291 9.98 14.44 -1.60
CA TRP A 291 9.67 15.30 -0.46
C TRP A 291 9.30 14.47 0.78
N ALA A 292 9.93 14.74 1.90
CA ALA A 292 9.76 13.98 3.15
C ALA A 292 8.75 14.62 4.14
N GLY A 293 7.98 15.62 3.73
CA GLY A 293 7.11 16.38 4.63
C GLY A 293 5.96 15.58 5.24
N VAL A 294 5.48 14.51 4.59
CA VAL A 294 4.46 13.64 5.17
C VAL A 294 4.97 12.95 6.44
N GLY A 295 6.25 12.55 6.44
CA GLY A 295 6.91 11.88 7.56
C GLY A 295 7.03 12.73 8.84
N LEU A 296 6.84 14.04 8.76
CA LEU A 296 6.86 14.92 9.94
C LEU A 296 5.81 14.52 10.98
N VAL A 297 4.64 14.02 10.55
CA VAL A 297 3.53 13.68 11.44
C VAL A 297 2.87 12.33 11.14
N ARG A 298 3.31 11.61 10.10
CA ARG A 298 2.75 10.31 9.70
C ARG A 298 3.80 9.22 9.79
N GLY A 299 3.44 8.11 10.43
CA GLY A 299 4.24 6.89 10.43
C GLY A 299 4.09 6.11 9.09
N GLY A 300 5.04 5.23 8.83
CA GLY A 300 5.10 4.44 7.60
C GLY A 300 5.78 5.20 6.46
N ALA A 301 5.28 5.09 5.22
CA ALA A 301 5.82 5.83 4.08
C ALA A 301 5.60 7.33 4.28
N GLY A 302 6.67 8.06 4.49
CA GLY A 302 6.67 9.48 4.84
C GLY A 302 7.09 10.40 3.69
N THR A 303 7.32 9.87 2.49
CA THR A 303 7.80 10.62 1.32
C THR A 303 6.76 10.71 0.23
N ALA A 304 6.81 11.80 -0.54
CA ALA A 304 5.98 12.03 -1.71
C ALA A 304 6.84 12.36 -2.94
N LEU A 305 6.45 11.86 -4.10
CA LEU A 305 6.91 12.39 -5.38
C LEU A 305 6.10 13.65 -5.71
N VAL A 306 6.80 14.76 -5.97
CA VAL A 306 6.19 16.08 -6.19
C VAL A 306 6.61 16.63 -7.56
N GLY A 307 5.63 17.03 -8.38
CA GLY A 307 5.94 17.61 -9.68
C GLY A 307 4.75 17.57 -10.65
N ASP A 308 5.01 17.98 -11.90
CA ASP A 308 4.07 17.72 -13.00
C ASP A 308 4.13 16.27 -13.45
N GLY A 309 3.19 15.87 -14.31
CA GLY A 309 3.08 14.49 -14.78
C GLY A 309 4.39 13.92 -15.36
N PRO A 310 5.04 14.59 -16.33
CA PRO A 310 6.32 14.14 -16.89
C PRO A 310 7.43 14.01 -15.85
N THR A 311 7.55 14.97 -14.93
CA THR A 311 8.57 14.97 -13.87
C THR A 311 8.38 13.81 -12.92
N VAL A 312 7.14 13.60 -12.41
CA VAL A 312 6.83 12.48 -11.52
C VAL A 312 7.02 11.15 -12.24
N ALA A 313 6.61 11.04 -13.50
CA ALA A 313 6.82 9.84 -14.31
C ALA A 313 8.31 9.48 -14.47
N ALA A 314 9.18 10.48 -14.64
CA ALA A 314 10.62 10.26 -14.70
C ALA A 314 11.16 9.69 -13.36
N ARG A 315 10.66 10.17 -12.22
CA ARG A 315 11.04 9.63 -10.90
C ARG A 315 10.48 8.22 -10.68
N VAL A 316 9.25 7.94 -11.10
CA VAL A 316 8.68 6.59 -11.09
C VAL A 316 9.54 5.64 -11.92
N LYS A 317 9.98 6.08 -13.11
CA LYS A 317 10.86 5.28 -13.97
C LYS A 317 12.19 4.95 -13.30
N GLU A 318 12.80 5.84 -12.54
CA GLU A 318 14.04 5.54 -11.80
C GLU A 318 13.86 4.35 -10.86
N TYR A 319 12.77 4.30 -10.10
CA TYR A 319 12.46 3.15 -9.25
C TYR A 319 12.13 1.89 -10.06
N ALA A 320 11.42 2.04 -11.17
CA ALA A 320 11.12 0.91 -12.07
C ALA A 320 12.39 0.30 -12.66
N ASP A 321 13.37 1.12 -13.02
CA ASP A 321 14.67 0.65 -13.56
C ASP A 321 15.49 -0.13 -12.50
N LEU A 322 15.21 0.02 -11.19
CA LEU A 322 15.77 -0.81 -10.12
C LEU A 322 15.09 -2.18 -10.01
N GLY A 323 13.94 -2.37 -10.68
CA GLY A 323 13.15 -3.59 -10.65
C GLY A 323 11.87 -3.50 -9.82
N ILE A 324 11.43 -2.30 -9.46
CA ILE A 324 10.10 -2.07 -8.89
C ILE A 324 9.06 -2.18 -10.01
N ASP A 325 8.08 -3.07 -9.84
CA ASP A 325 6.99 -3.26 -10.80
C ASP A 325 5.62 -2.85 -10.25
N THR A 326 5.52 -2.64 -8.94
CA THR A 326 4.28 -2.29 -8.26
C THR A 326 4.46 -1.03 -7.41
N PHE A 327 3.63 -0.02 -7.66
CA PHE A 327 3.64 1.25 -6.92
C PHE A 327 2.33 1.39 -6.14
N ILE A 328 2.43 1.63 -4.85
CA ILE A 328 1.27 1.90 -3.98
C ILE A 328 1.30 3.40 -3.69
N PHE A 329 0.47 4.16 -4.39
CA PHE A 329 0.37 5.60 -4.23
C PHE A 329 -0.71 6.02 -3.24
N SER A 330 -0.56 7.19 -2.69
CA SER A 330 -1.53 7.89 -1.87
C SER A 330 -1.34 9.40 -1.97
N GLY A 331 -2.36 10.15 -1.61
CA GLY A 331 -2.33 11.61 -1.61
C GLY A 331 -3.42 12.17 -0.71
N TYR A 332 -3.35 13.43 -0.36
CA TYR A 332 -4.28 14.11 0.54
C TYR A 332 -4.99 15.27 -0.17
N PRO A 333 -6.37 15.28 -0.22
CA PRO A 333 -7.30 14.20 0.18
C PRO A 333 -7.29 13.04 -0.83
N HIS A 334 -7.48 11.81 -0.33
CA HIS A 334 -7.29 10.60 -1.13
C HIS A 334 -8.23 10.50 -2.34
N LEU A 335 -9.45 10.99 -2.25
CA LEU A 335 -10.40 10.91 -3.36
C LEU A 335 -9.96 11.80 -4.53
N GLU A 336 -9.74 13.09 -4.28
CA GLU A 336 -9.35 14.07 -5.30
C GLU A 336 -7.97 13.78 -5.89
N GLU A 337 -7.01 13.38 -5.05
CA GLU A 337 -5.67 13.04 -5.54
C GLU A 337 -5.69 11.78 -6.42
N SER A 338 -6.64 10.85 -6.24
CA SER A 338 -6.77 9.70 -7.14
C SER A 338 -7.11 10.12 -8.57
N TYR A 339 -7.97 11.12 -8.73
CA TYR A 339 -8.31 11.70 -10.05
C TYR A 339 -7.12 12.42 -10.66
N ARG A 340 -6.42 13.26 -9.88
CA ARG A 340 -5.23 13.97 -10.37
C ARG A 340 -4.12 13.03 -10.84
N VAL A 341 -3.87 11.97 -10.09
CA VAL A 341 -2.90 10.94 -10.49
C VAL A 341 -3.32 10.26 -11.79
N ALA A 342 -4.60 9.91 -11.93
CA ALA A 342 -5.10 9.27 -13.14
C ALA A 342 -5.08 10.19 -14.37
N GLU A 343 -5.36 11.47 -14.19
CA GLU A 343 -5.43 12.46 -15.28
C GLU A 343 -4.06 13.00 -15.66
N LEU A 344 -3.20 13.28 -14.69
CA LEU A 344 -1.93 13.99 -14.93
C LEU A 344 -0.71 13.06 -14.98
N LEU A 345 -0.73 11.91 -14.26
CA LEU A 345 0.43 11.02 -14.22
C LEU A 345 0.28 9.79 -15.12
N PHE A 346 -0.87 9.13 -15.13
CA PHE A 346 -1.06 7.88 -15.88
C PHE A 346 -0.80 8.00 -17.38
N PRO A 347 -1.07 9.14 -18.06
CA PRO A 347 -0.72 9.29 -19.48
C PRO A 347 0.77 9.18 -19.79
N HIS A 348 1.63 9.36 -18.78
CA HIS A 348 3.10 9.32 -18.91
C HIS A 348 3.71 8.00 -18.44
N LEU A 349 2.90 7.02 -18.03
CA LEU A 349 3.36 5.73 -17.53
C LEU A 349 2.86 4.58 -18.42
N ASP A 350 3.71 3.57 -18.61
CA ASP A 350 3.28 2.27 -19.14
C ASP A 350 2.68 1.44 -17.99
N ILE A 351 1.36 1.52 -17.83
CA ILE A 351 0.64 0.88 -16.73
C ILE A 351 -0.27 -0.24 -17.23
N GLU A 352 -0.34 -1.31 -16.45
CA GLU A 352 -1.33 -2.37 -16.61
C GLU A 352 -2.70 -1.83 -16.16
N ARG A 353 -3.59 -1.58 -17.13
CA ARG A 353 -4.97 -1.18 -16.83
C ARG A 353 -5.88 -2.39 -16.95
N PRO A 354 -6.52 -2.81 -15.85
CA PRO A 354 -7.53 -3.86 -15.94
C PRO A 354 -8.65 -3.43 -16.90
N GLU A 355 -9.05 -4.29 -17.83
CA GLU A 355 -10.15 -3.98 -18.73
C GLU A 355 -11.48 -3.83 -17.95
N LEU A 356 -12.26 -2.82 -18.30
CA LEU A 356 -13.63 -2.73 -17.83
C LEU A 356 -14.44 -3.90 -18.41
N PRO A 357 -15.27 -4.56 -17.60
CA PRO A 357 -16.24 -5.51 -18.14
C PRO A 357 -17.02 -4.82 -19.27
N LYS A 358 -17.15 -5.49 -20.41
CA LYS A 358 -17.94 -4.95 -21.52
C LYS A 358 -19.35 -4.69 -21.02
N SER A 359 -19.74 -3.41 -20.97
CA SER A 359 -21.09 -3.01 -20.62
C SER A 359 -22.06 -3.62 -21.66
N ALA A 360 -23.06 -4.34 -21.18
CA ALA A 360 -24.16 -4.81 -22.04
C ALA A 360 -25.14 -3.69 -22.40
N GLY A 361 -24.88 -2.46 -21.92
CA GLY A 361 -25.74 -1.31 -22.09
C GLY A 361 -25.23 -0.29 -23.12
N TYR A 362 -26.02 0.73 -23.32
CA TYR A 362 -25.69 1.89 -24.17
C TYR A 362 -24.50 2.64 -23.57
N VAL A 363 -23.53 2.93 -24.41
CA VAL A 363 -22.38 3.80 -24.08
C VAL A 363 -22.54 5.08 -24.87
N SER A 364 -22.71 6.21 -24.18
CA SER A 364 -22.78 7.51 -24.84
C SER A 364 -21.41 7.88 -25.46
N PRO A 365 -21.40 8.69 -26.51
CA PRO A 365 -20.14 9.23 -27.07
C PRO A 365 -19.32 9.93 -25.98
N PHE A 366 -18.00 9.84 -26.09
CA PHE A 366 -17.11 10.57 -25.19
C PHE A 366 -17.04 12.05 -25.58
N GLY A 367 -17.04 12.92 -24.56
CA GLY A 367 -16.94 14.36 -24.71
C GLY A 367 -18.29 15.06 -24.73
N GLU A 368 -18.24 16.37 -24.62
CA GLU A 368 -19.42 17.25 -24.64
C GLU A 368 -19.92 17.42 -26.06
N MET A 369 -21.23 17.48 -26.23
CA MET A 369 -21.87 17.72 -27.52
C MET A 369 -21.66 19.17 -27.98
N VAL A 370 -21.33 19.36 -29.22
CA VAL A 370 -21.23 20.70 -29.82
C VAL A 370 -22.63 21.14 -30.22
N ALA A 371 -23.08 22.29 -29.71
CA ALA A 371 -24.40 22.87 -30.00
C ALA A 371 -25.60 21.90 -29.80
N ASN A 372 -25.47 20.97 -28.84
CA ASN A 372 -26.46 19.96 -28.49
C ASN A 372 -26.83 18.94 -29.57
N ASP A 373 -26.14 18.93 -30.70
CA ASP A 373 -26.50 18.11 -31.88
C ASP A 373 -25.29 17.50 -32.62
N ILE A 374 -24.10 18.04 -32.44
CA ILE A 374 -22.92 17.64 -33.16
C ILE A 374 -21.97 16.88 -32.26
N LEU A 375 -21.56 15.65 -32.64
CA LEU A 375 -20.54 14.91 -31.92
C LEU A 375 -19.19 15.65 -32.00
N PRO A 376 -18.44 15.74 -30.89
CA PRO A 376 -17.11 16.30 -30.89
C PRO A 376 -16.19 15.45 -31.78
N LYS A 377 -15.17 16.10 -32.37
CA LYS A 377 -14.13 15.36 -33.10
C LYS A 377 -13.41 14.41 -32.12
N ALA A 378 -13.19 13.18 -32.58
CA ALA A 378 -12.35 12.25 -31.81
C ALA A 378 -10.98 12.88 -31.53
N ALA A 379 -10.48 12.73 -30.31
CA ALA A 379 -9.11 13.12 -29.98
C ALA A 379 -8.15 12.36 -30.93
N SER A 380 -7.26 13.07 -31.57
CA SER A 380 -6.19 12.41 -32.33
C SER A 380 -5.38 11.58 -31.34
N GLN A 381 -5.26 10.29 -31.59
CA GLN A 381 -4.30 9.46 -30.85
C GLN A 381 -2.91 10.03 -31.18
N SER A 382 -2.32 10.75 -30.24
CA SER A 382 -0.93 11.21 -30.28
C SER A 382 -0.01 10.17 -29.66
#